data_b13710c2b3d0e29a28e28be969626552
#
_entry.id   b13710c2b3d0e29a28e28be969626552
#
_cell.length_a   1.000
_cell.length_b   1.000
_cell.length_c   1.000
_cell.angle_alpha   90.00
_cell.angle_beta   90.00
_cell.angle_gamma   90.00
#
_symmetry.space_group_name_H-M   'P 1'
#
loop_
_entity.id
_entity.type
_entity.pdbx_description
1 polymer ?
#
loop_
_entity_poly.entity_id
_entity_poly.type
_entity_poly.pdbx_seq_one_letter_code
_entity_poly.pdbx_strand_id
1 'polypeptide(L)'
;MSNTKQISTMKTFELKGEIRDDFGKKAARAYRREGLVPCVVYGGHDEENVNFVVKQGDVRNLIYTPEVYLVNLDLGEKKVMSMMKDAQFHPVTEDVLHIDFLYVYEDRPAVIDVPVHLEGLAAGVKTGGKLSLDKRKLKVKALPANLPERLVIDVTKLELGKSIQIGDLSFEGLELLDAKNVVVCRVQLTRAARGAAAKVEETEGEN
;
A
#
# COMPACT_ATOMS: atom_id res chain seq x y z
N MET A 1 -12.71 17.36 13.04
CA MET A 1 -13.23 17.72 11.69
C MET A 1 -12.70 16.67 10.75
N SER A 2 -13.58 15.80 10.30
CA SER A 2 -13.28 14.58 9.55
C SER A 2 -12.69 14.92 8.19
N ASN A 3 -11.53 14.36 7.88
CA ASN A 3 -10.88 14.52 6.58
C ASN A 3 -11.53 13.51 5.60
N THR A 4 -12.75 13.82 5.16
CA THR A 4 -13.47 13.05 4.17
C THR A 4 -13.03 13.50 2.79
N LYS A 5 -12.17 12.75 2.10
CA LYS A 5 -11.89 12.97 0.69
C LYS A 5 -12.04 11.69 -0.12
N GLN A 6 -12.80 11.83 -1.15
CA GLN A 6 -13.11 11.04 -2.36
C GLN A 6 -12.53 9.62 -2.42
N ILE A 7 -13.42 8.66 -2.37
CA ILE A 7 -13.19 7.27 -2.77
C ILE A 7 -13.12 7.27 -4.29
N SER A 8 -11.93 7.12 -4.84
CA SER A 8 -11.72 6.87 -6.26
C SER A 8 -12.04 5.40 -6.51
N THR A 9 -12.92 5.13 -7.45
CA THR A 9 -13.28 3.77 -7.87
C THR A 9 -12.03 3.06 -8.38
N MET A 10 -11.76 1.84 -7.90
CA MET A 10 -10.56 1.08 -8.25
C MET A 10 -10.47 0.82 -9.76
N LYS A 11 -9.29 1.00 -10.30
CA LYS A 11 -8.96 0.63 -11.68
C LYS A 11 -8.83 -0.88 -11.81
N THR A 12 -9.27 -1.41 -12.94
CA THR A 12 -9.14 -2.83 -13.26
C THR A 12 -7.90 -3.07 -14.11
N PHE A 13 -7.14 -4.10 -13.78
CA PHE A 13 -5.97 -4.55 -14.53
C PHE A 13 -6.22 -5.96 -15.07
N GLU A 14 -5.98 -6.19 -16.35
CA GLU A 14 -6.10 -7.51 -16.95
C GLU A 14 -4.74 -8.21 -16.94
N LEU A 15 -4.69 -9.42 -16.38
CA LEU A 15 -3.47 -10.22 -16.30
C LEU A 15 -3.73 -11.63 -16.82
N LYS A 16 -2.93 -12.07 -17.79
CA LYS A 16 -2.97 -13.44 -18.31
C LYS A 16 -1.94 -14.29 -17.60
N GLY A 17 -2.36 -15.47 -17.16
CA GLY A 17 -1.50 -16.46 -16.52
C GLY A 17 -1.76 -17.86 -17.06
N GLU A 18 -0.82 -18.75 -16.81
CA GLU A 18 -0.91 -20.17 -17.14
C GLU A 18 -0.88 -20.98 -15.85
N ILE A 19 -1.84 -21.91 -15.68
CA ILE A 19 -1.88 -22.80 -14.52
C ILE A 19 -0.64 -23.68 -14.55
N ARG A 20 -0.01 -23.88 -13.37
CA ARG A 20 1.15 -24.76 -13.24
C ARG A 20 0.86 -25.93 -12.33
N ASP A 21 1.34 -27.11 -12.73
CA ASP A 21 1.26 -28.34 -11.95
C ASP A 21 2.59 -28.70 -11.29
N ASP A 22 3.69 -28.07 -11.75
CA ASP A 22 5.03 -28.29 -11.20
C ASP A 22 5.30 -27.39 -9.99
N PHE A 23 5.65 -28.03 -8.86
CA PHE A 23 5.90 -27.35 -7.58
C PHE A 23 7.34 -27.56 -7.09
N GLY A 24 7.72 -26.73 -6.15
CA GLY A 24 8.98 -26.79 -5.42
C GLY A 24 10.10 -25.93 -5.99
N LYS A 25 11.26 -26.02 -5.33
CA LYS A 25 12.42 -25.14 -5.57
C LYS A 25 12.97 -25.23 -6.99
N LYS A 26 13.04 -26.46 -7.55
CA LYS A 26 13.61 -26.69 -8.88
C LYS A 26 12.73 -26.10 -9.98
N ALA A 27 11.42 -26.34 -9.92
CA ALA A 27 10.43 -25.80 -10.86
C ALA A 27 10.37 -24.27 -10.78
N ALA A 28 10.25 -23.68 -9.59
CA ALA A 28 10.23 -22.24 -9.41
C ALA A 28 11.49 -21.55 -9.96
N ARG A 29 12.66 -22.19 -9.86
CA ARG A 29 13.91 -21.68 -10.41
C ARG A 29 13.94 -21.77 -11.95
N ALA A 30 13.33 -22.80 -12.53
CA ALA A 30 13.21 -22.94 -13.98
C ALA A 30 12.33 -21.83 -14.56
N TYR A 31 11.12 -21.63 -14.02
CA TYR A 31 10.20 -20.57 -14.44
C TYR A 31 10.85 -19.17 -14.40
N ARG A 32 11.55 -18.85 -13.31
CA ARG A 32 12.23 -17.54 -13.20
C ARG A 32 13.34 -17.36 -14.24
N ARG A 33 14.03 -18.41 -14.66
CA ARG A 33 15.05 -18.35 -15.72
C ARG A 33 14.43 -18.08 -17.10
N GLU A 34 13.19 -18.50 -17.30
CA GLU A 34 12.40 -18.26 -18.50
C GLU A 34 11.69 -16.91 -18.48
N GLY A 35 11.90 -16.10 -17.43
CA GLY A 35 11.24 -14.80 -17.26
C GLY A 35 9.79 -14.89 -16.81
N LEU A 36 9.40 -16.04 -16.23
CA LEU A 36 8.09 -16.28 -15.65
C LEU A 36 8.13 -16.12 -14.14
N VAL A 37 7.12 -15.48 -13.58
CA VAL A 37 6.95 -15.28 -12.12
C VAL A 37 5.92 -16.26 -11.60
N PRO A 38 6.28 -17.14 -10.65
CA PRO A 38 5.32 -17.99 -9.96
C PRO A 38 4.37 -17.15 -9.11
N CYS A 39 3.09 -17.44 -9.20
CA CYS A 39 2.03 -16.77 -8.48
C CYS A 39 1.09 -17.78 -7.83
N VAL A 40 0.34 -17.31 -6.84
CA VAL A 40 -0.76 -18.05 -6.22
C VAL A 40 -1.95 -17.12 -6.01
N VAL A 41 -3.17 -17.61 -6.27
CA VAL A 41 -4.39 -16.95 -5.83
C VAL A 41 -5.07 -17.83 -4.78
N TYR A 42 -5.46 -17.21 -3.66
CA TYR A 42 -6.05 -17.90 -2.50
C TYR A 42 -7.10 -17.03 -1.79
N GLY A 43 -7.72 -17.60 -0.77
CA GLY A 43 -8.75 -16.92 0.03
C GLY A 43 -10.14 -17.03 -0.54
N GLY A 44 -10.37 -17.88 -1.54
CA GLY A 44 -11.70 -18.31 -1.96
C GLY A 44 -12.35 -19.16 -0.89
N HIS A 45 -13.68 -18.97 -0.67
CA HIS A 45 -14.39 -19.77 0.33
C HIS A 45 -14.69 -21.18 -0.16
N ASP A 46 -15.05 -21.30 -1.43
CA ASP A 46 -15.42 -22.55 -2.09
C ASP A 46 -14.47 -22.89 -3.26
N GLU A 47 -13.44 -22.09 -3.45
CA GLU A 47 -12.45 -22.26 -4.50
C GLU A 47 -11.11 -22.71 -3.93
N GLU A 48 -10.50 -23.67 -4.59
CA GLU A 48 -9.15 -24.14 -4.27
C GLU A 48 -8.11 -23.06 -4.62
N ASN A 49 -7.00 -23.09 -3.91
CA ASN A 49 -5.86 -22.24 -4.24
C ASN A 49 -5.32 -22.62 -5.62
N VAL A 50 -5.23 -21.65 -6.51
CA VAL A 50 -4.72 -21.89 -7.86
C VAL A 50 -3.30 -21.35 -7.96
N ASN A 51 -2.39 -22.23 -8.37
CA ASN A 51 -1.01 -21.88 -8.65
C ASN A 51 -0.85 -21.66 -10.15
N PHE A 52 -0.24 -20.53 -10.51
CA PHE A 52 -0.05 -20.15 -11.92
C PHE A 52 1.27 -19.41 -12.12
N VAL A 53 1.62 -19.16 -13.36
CA VAL A 53 2.78 -18.35 -13.73
C VAL A 53 2.33 -17.21 -14.64
N VAL A 54 3.02 -16.10 -14.54
CA VAL A 54 2.80 -14.91 -15.37
C VAL A 54 4.12 -14.42 -15.94
N LYS A 55 4.10 -13.73 -17.06
CA LYS A 55 5.31 -13.10 -17.60
C LYS A 55 5.72 -11.91 -16.75
N GLN A 56 7.00 -11.81 -16.42
CA GLN A 56 7.54 -10.71 -15.60
C GLN A 56 7.25 -9.32 -16.21
N GLY A 57 7.25 -9.21 -17.53
CA GLY A 57 6.91 -7.96 -18.23
C GLY A 57 5.50 -7.47 -17.99
N ASP A 58 4.53 -8.40 -17.90
CA ASP A 58 3.10 -8.08 -17.79
C ASP A 58 2.74 -7.58 -16.38
N VAL A 59 3.43 -8.07 -15.35
CA VAL A 59 3.20 -7.66 -13.96
C VAL A 59 3.95 -6.41 -13.54
N ARG A 60 4.86 -5.91 -14.36
CA ARG A 60 5.69 -4.74 -14.03
C ARG A 60 4.84 -3.52 -13.68
N ASN A 61 3.84 -3.20 -14.49
CA ASN A 61 2.98 -2.06 -14.28
C ASN A 61 2.11 -2.20 -13.03
N LEU A 62 1.72 -3.43 -12.68
CA LEU A 62 0.96 -3.72 -11.46
C LEU A 62 1.79 -3.51 -10.19
N ILE A 63 3.07 -3.92 -10.23
CA ILE A 63 3.96 -3.92 -9.04
C ILE A 63 4.53 -2.53 -8.76
N TYR A 64 4.96 -1.82 -9.80
CA TYR A 64 5.67 -0.54 -9.65
C TYR A 64 4.73 0.67 -9.61
N THR A 65 3.42 0.48 -9.68
CA THR A 65 2.46 1.56 -9.49
C THR A 65 2.07 1.67 -8.01
N PRO A 66 2.09 2.87 -7.43
CA PRO A 66 1.73 3.07 -6.02
C PRO A 66 0.20 3.15 -5.83
N GLU A 67 -0.53 2.25 -6.45
CA GLU A 67 -2.00 2.18 -6.40
C GLU A 67 -2.43 0.73 -6.25
N VAL A 68 -3.60 0.51 -5.66
CA VAL A 68 -4.21 -0.82 -5.59
C VAL A 68 -5.12 -1.02 -6.79
N TYR A 69 -4.95 -2.16 -7.46
CA TYR A 69 -5.74 -2.54 -8.63
C TYR A 69 -6.61 -3.76 -8.33
N LEU A 70 -7.80 -3.75 -8.92
CA LEU A 70 -8.58 -4.95 -9.09
C LEU A 70 -8.03 -5.72 -10.30
N VAL A 71 -7.60 -6.96 -10.11
CA VAL A 71 -6.94 -7.74 -11.16
C VAL A 71 -7.87 -8.81 -11.69
N ASN A 72 -8.21 -8.72 -12.97
CA ASN A 72 -8.88 -9.79 -13.70
C ASN A 72 -7.83 -10.78 -14.17
N LEU A 73 -7.73 -11.91 -13.47
CA LEU A 73 -6.84 -13.02 -13.84
C LEU A 73 -7.54 -13.88 -14.89
N ASP A 74 -6.96 -13.96 -16.08
CA ASP A 74 -7.35 -14.89 -17.14
C ASP A 74 -6.36 -16.07 -17.13
N LEU A 75 -6.82 -17.21 -16.61
CA LEU A 75 -6.02 -18.43 -16.48
C LEU A 75 -6.36 -19.44 -17.60
N GLY A 76 -6.94 -18.98 -18.69
CA GLY A 76 -7.39 -19.80 -19.82
C GLY A 76 -8.78 -20.40 -19.57
N GLU A 77 -8.88 -21.36 -18.67
CA GLU A 77 -10.16 -22.01 -18.34
C GLU A 77 -11.01 -21.23 -17.33
N LYS A 78 -10.35 -20.46 -16.47
CA LYS A 78 -10.99 -19.70 -15.40
C LYS A 78 -10.63 -18.22 -15.49
N LYS A 79 -11.64 -17.37 -15.36
CA LYS A 79 -11.47 -15.94 -15.13
C LYS A 79 -11.82 -15.62 -13.68
N VAL A 80 -10.89 -15.00 -12.98
CA VAL A 80 -11.00 -14.77 -11.54
C VAL A 80 -10.73 -13.32 -11.23
N MET A 81 -11.62 -12.73 -10.41
CA MET A 81 -11.39 -11.40 -9.87
C MET A 81 -10.54 -11.51 -8.60
N SER A 82 -9.45 -10.79 -8.56
CA SER A 82 -8.48 -10.84 -7.48
C SER A 82 -7.83 -9.50 -7.21
N MET A 83 -7.10 -9.40 -6.11
CA MET A 83 -6.22 -8.26 -5.80
C MET A 83 -4.84 -8.76 -5.43
N MET A 84 -3.80 -8.02 -5.82
CA MET A 84 -2.45 -8.30 -5.39
C MET A 84 -2.32 -7.99 -3.90
N LYS A 85 -1.90 -8.98 -3.10
CA LYS A 85 -1.71 -8.85 -1.66
C LYS A 85 -0.26 -8.58 -1.30
N ASP A 86 0.65 -9.36 -1.87
CA ASP A 86 2.09 -9.21 -1.61
C ASP A 86 2.91 -9.59 -2.83
N ALA A 87 4.12 -9.03 -2.91
CA ALA A 87 5.10 -9.35 -3.93
C ALA A 87 6.48 -9.49 -3.29
N GLN A 88 7.12 -10.62 -3.53
CA GLN A 88 8.46 -10.93 -3.02
C GLN A 88 9.50 -10.59 -4.07
N PHE A 89 10.55 -9.88 -3.64
CA PHE A 89 11.65 -9.44 -4.49
C PHE A 89 12.97 -10.08 -4.08
N HIS A 90 13.84 -10.25 -5.06
CA HIS A 90 15.21 -10.65 -4.80
C HIS A 90 15.99 -9.44 -4.20
N PRO A 91 16.70 -9.61 -3.06
CA PRO A 91 17.26 -8.48 -2.30
C PRO A 91 18.40 -7.75 -3.02
N VAL A 92 18.99 -8.34 -4.07
CA VAL A 92 20.12 -7.76 -4.80
C VAL A 92 19.76 -7.38 -6.24
N THR A 93 19.01 -8.26 -6.96
CA THR A 93 18.66 -8.02 -8.37
C THR A 93 17.32 -7.33 -8.54
N GLU A 94 16.53 -7.21 -7.47
CA GLU A 94 15.17 -6.67 -7.46
C GLU A 94 14.17 -7.42 -8.36
N ASP A 95 14.57 -8.60 -8.85
CA ASP A 95 13.67 -9.46 -9.63
C ASP A 95 12.51 -9.94 -8.79
N VAL A 96 11.34 -10.00 -9.40
CA VAL A 96 10.13 -10.52 -8.73
C VAL A 96 10.25 -12.04 -8.56
N LEU A 97 10.20 -12.50 -7.31
CA LEU A 97 10.32 -13.92 -6.98
C LEU A 97 8.98 -14.63 -6.91
N HIS A 98 7.97 -13.97 -6.36
CA HIS A 98 6.64 -14.52 -6.16
C HIS A 98 5.62 -13.39 -6.01
N ILE A 99 4.38 -13.64 -6.42
CA ILE A 99 3.26 -12.72 -6.20
C ILE A 99 2.09 -13.48 -5.62
N ASP A 100 1.52 -12.92 -4.56
CA ASP A 100 0.34 -13.43 -3.87
C ASP A 100 -0.88 -12.61 -4.29
N PHE A 101 -1.92 -13.32 -4.75
CA PHE A 101 -3.21 -12.74 -5.07
C PHE A 101 -4.27 -13.24 -4.10
N LEU A 102 -5.22 -12.39 -3.77
CA LEU A 102 -6.38 -12.70 -2.95
C LEU A 102 -7.63 -12.68 -3.83
N TYR A 103 -8.46 -13.73 -3.73
CA TYR A 103 -9.80 -13.72 -4.35
C TYR A 103 -10.62 -12.55 -3.82
N VAL A 104 -11.35 -11.90 -4.71
CA VAL A 104 -12.23 -10.79 -4.38
C VAL A 104 -13.65 -11.13 -4.79
N TYR A 105 -14.57 -11.01 -3.83
CA TYR A 105 -16.00 -11.21 -4.03
C TYR A 105 -16.73 -9.91 -3.71
N GLU A 106 -17.72 -9.56 -4.51
CA GLU A 106 -18.47 -8.31 -4.34
C GLU A 106 -19.16 -8.21 -2.98
N ASP A 107 -19.61 -9.35 -2.44
CA ASP A 107 -20.39 -9.44 -1.21
C ASP A 107 -19.55 -9.58 0.06
N ARG A 108 -18.22 -9.66 -0.05
CA ARG A 108 -17.36 -9.96 1.09
C ARG A 108 -16.28 -8.91 1.31
N PRO A 109 -16.05 -8.50 2.57
CA PRO A 109 -14.98 -7.57 2.87
C PRO A 109 -13.63 -8.24 2.66
N ALA A 110 -12.76 -7.60 1.90
CA ALA A 110 -11.37 -8.00 1.71
C ALA A 110 -10.45 -7.20 2.66
N VAL A 111 -9.37 -7.85 3.09
CA VAL A 111 -8.31 -7.23 3.89
C VAL A 111 -7.08 -7.04 3.01
N ILE A 112 -6.71 -5.78 2.80
CA ILE A 112 -5.62 -5.41 1.90
C ILE A 112 -4.78 -4.28 2.51
N ASP A 113 -3.53 -4.20 2.10
CA ASP A 113 -2.62 -3.12 2.44
C ASP A 113 -2.72 -2.00 1.40
N VAL A 114 -3.35 -0.87 1.79
CA VAL A 114 -3.56 0.29 0.91
C VAL A 114 -2.45 1.31 1.13
N PRO A 115 -1.82 1.82 0.06
CA PRO A 115 -0.76 2.82 0.17
C PRO A 115 -1.28 4.16 0.66
N VAL A 116 -0.45 4.83 1.48
CA VAL A 116 -0.73 6.17 2.02
C VAL A 116 -0.08 7.22 1.14
N HIS A 117 -0.85 8.22 0.77
CA HIS A 117 -0.39 9.42 0.09
C HIS A 117 -0.63 10.66 0.96
N LEU A 118 0.43 11.47 1.16
CA LEU A 118 0.33 12.71 1.92
C LEU A 118 0.02 13.86 0.95
N GLU A 119 -1.00 14.65 1.26
CA GLU A 119 -1.40 15.82 0.48
C GLU A 119 -1.23 17.10 1.31
N GLY A 120 -0.81 18.17 0.65
CA GLY A 120 -0.62 19.47 1.29
C GLY A 120 0.80 19.72 1.78
N LEU A 121 1.09 20.96 2.17
CA LEU A 121 2.36 21.39 2.74
C LEU A 121 2.18 21.61 4.24
N ALA A 122 2.79 20.74 5.06
CA ALA A 122 2.67 20.80 6.51
C ALA A 122 3.18 22.15 7.07
N ALA A 123 2.44 22.73 8.02
CA ALA A 123 2.83 23.96 8.69
C ALA A 123 4.22 23.85 9.34
N GLY A 124 4.51 22.70 9.95
CA GLY A 124 5.82 22.43 10.54
C GLY A 124 6.98 22.32 9.54
N VAL A 125 6.71 22.02 8.27
CA VAL A 125 7.75 22.04 7.21
C VAL A 125 8.09 23.48 6.83
N LYS A 126 7.09 24.37 6.81
CA LYS A 126 7.30 25.82 6.57
C LYS A 126 8.19 26.47 7.65
N THR A 127 8.17 25.92 8.87
CA THR A 127 9.00 26.37 10.01
C THR A 127 10.35 25.64 10.10
N GLY A 128 10.75 24.89 9.06
CA GLY A 128 12.05 24.22 8.97
C GLY A 128 12.08 22.77 9.50
N GLY A 129 10.92 22.16 9.75
CA GLY A 129 10.81 20.74 10.05
C GLY A 129 10.95 19.87 8.81
N LYS A 130 11.14 18.56 9.03
CA LYS A 130 11.17 17.53 7.98
C LYS A 130 9.98 16.60 8.13
N LEU A 131 9.12 16.53 7.10
CA LEU A 131 8.02 15.57 7.05
C LEU A 131 8.60 14.16 6.81
N SER A 132 8.21 13.21 7.65
CA SER A 132 8.56 11.79 7.58
C SER A 132 7.30 10.97 7.48
N LEU A 133 7.23 10.07 6.50
CA LEU A 133 6.20 9.05 6.40
C LEU A 133 6.75 7.76 7.01
N ASP A 134 6.25 7.39 8.19
CA ASP A 134 6.75 6.24 8.94
C ASP A 134 6.05 4.96 8.49
N LYS A 135 4.76 5.02 8.18
CA LYS A 135 3.98 3.89 7.67
C LYS A 135 3.45 4.19 6.26
N ARG A 136 3.97 3.46 5.28
CA ARG A 136 3.66 3.69 3.85
C ARG A 136 2.38 3.00 3.37
N LYS A 137 1.93 1.96 4.07
CA LYS A 137 0.72 1.20 3.77
C LYS A 137 -0.07 1.01 5.06
N LEU A 138 -1.38 1.07 4.99
CA LEU A 138 -2.29 0.76 6.10
C LEU A 138 -3.14 -0.44 5.74
N LYS A 139 -3.31 -1.32 6.72
CA LYS A 139 -4.15 -2.51 6.59
C LYS A 139 -5.60 -2.13 6.76
N VAL A 140 -6.36 -2.29 5.67
CA VAL A 140 -7.76 -1.88 5.57
C VAL A 140 -8.64 -3.08 5.29
N LYS A 141 -9.79 -3.13 5.95
CA LYS A 141 -10.85 -4.08 5.66
C LYS A 141 -12.05 -3.31 5.13
N ALA A 142 -12.48 -3.64 3.92
CA ALA A 142 -13.66 -3.05 3.30
C ALA A 142 -14.22 -3.94 2.19
N LEU A 143 -15.44 -3.62 1.74
CA LEU A 143 -15.99 -4.18 0.52
C LEU A 143 -15.19 -3.68 -0.70
N PRO A 144 -15.03 -4.49 -1.76
CA PRO A 144 -14.28 -4.09 -2.96
C PRO A 144 -14.78 -2.79 -3.58
N ALA A 145 -16.09 -2.56 -3.55
CA ALA A 145 -16.71 -1.34 -4.05
C ALA A 145 -16.27 -0.07 -3.29
N ASN A 146 -15.88 -0.21 -2.02
CA ASN A 146 -15.48 0.90 -1.15
C ASN A 146 -13.96 1.02 -0.97
N LEU A 147 -13.18 0.08 -1.53
CA LEU A 147 -11.73 0.11 -1.43
C LEU A 147 -11.16 1.23 -2.32
N PRO A 148 -10.37 2.16 -1.75
CA PRO A 148 -9.71 3.20 -2.53
C PRO A 148 -8.40 2.69 -3.14
N GLU A 149 -7.99 3.28 -4.26
CA GLU A 149 -6.67 3.04 -4.85
C GLU A 149 -5.52 3.45 -3.92
N ARG A 150 -5.74 4.50 -3.13
CA ARG A 150 -4.78 5.05 -2.14
C ARG A 150 -5.52 5.79 -1.04
N LEU A 151 -4.92 5.85 0.14
CA LEU A 151 -5.41 6.65 1.26
C LEU A 151 -4.76 8.03 1.23
N VAL A 152 -5.55 9.07 1.08
CA VAL A 152 -5.05 10.44 1.06
C VAL A 152 -5.18 11.06 2.45
N ILE A 153 -4.06 11.55 3.00
CA ILE A 153 -4.00 12.19 4.31
C ILE A 153 -3.53 13.63 4.12
N ASP A 154 -4.37 14.58 4.53
CA ASP A 154 -4.02 16.00 4.52
C ASP A 154 -3.12 16.33 5.72
N VAL A 155 -1.90 16.79 5.43
CA VAL A 155 -0.90 17.18 6.43
C VAL A 155 -0.78 18.69 6.60
N THR A 156 -1.63 19.49 5.95
CA THR A 156 -1.50 20.97 5.91
C THR A 156 -1.44 21.59 7.31
N LYS A 157 -2.20 21.03 8.26
CA LYS A 157 -2.28 21.53 9.66
C LYS A 157 -1.24 20.90 10.59
N LEU A 158 -0.37 20.02 10.07
CA LEU A 158 0.60 19.32 10.92
C LEU A 158 1.76 20.25 11.31
N GLU A 159 1.86 20.54 12.59
CA GLU A 159 2.86 21.42 13.18
C GLU A 159 4.19 20.70 13.44
N LEU A 160 5.20 21.50 13.77
CA LEU A 160 6.52 21.02 14.13
C LEU A 160 6.48 20.11 15.36
N GLY A 161 7.12 18.94 15.30
CA GLY A 161 7.14 17.95 16.39
C GLY A 161 5.85 17.17 16.60
N LYS A 162 4.80 17.45 15.82
CA LYS A 162 3.53 16.70 15.87
C LYS A 162 3.53 15.52 14.93
N SER A 163 2.68 14.53 15.23
CA SER A 163 2.47 13.31 14.46
C SER A 163 0.98 13.05 14.25
N ILE A 164 0.64 12.37 13.17
CA ILE A 164 -0.69 11.83 12.90
C ILE A 164 -0.62 10.33 13.17
N GLN A 165 -1.51 9.85 14.03
CA GLN A 165 -1.66 8.44 14.36
C GLN A 165 -2.86 7.85 13.60
N ILE A 166 -2.90 6.50 13.51
CA ILE A 166 -4.02 5.80 12.86
C ILE A 166 -5.35 6.11 13.55
N GLY A 167 -5.33 6.29 14.88
CA GLY A 167 -6.52 6.66 15.65
C GLY A 167 -7.13 8.02 15.31
N ASP A 168 -6.34 8.92 14.71
CA ASP A 168 -6.79 10.25 14.29
C ASP A 168 -7.43 10.24 12.90
N LEU A 169 -7.33 9.10 12.18
CA LEU A 169 -7.81 8.92 10.84
C LEU A 169 -9.17 8.23 10.82
N SER A 170 -10.09 8.75 10.02
CA SER A 170 -11.39 8.14 9.77
C SER A 170 -11.69 8.22 8.28
N PHE A 171 -12.03 7.09 7.68
CA PHE A 171 -12.43 7.00 6.28
C PHE A 171 -13.80 6.35 6.20
N GLU A 172 -14.68 6.87 5.36
CA GLU A 172 -16.03 6.33 5.19
C GLU A 172 -15.99 4.94 4.53
N GLY A 173 -16.69 3.98 5.12
CA GLY A 173 -16.78 2.62 4.56
C GLY A 173 -15.53 1.76 4.71
N LEU A 174 -14.49 2.23 5.44
CA LEU A 174 -13.24 1.52 5.66
C LEU A 174 -13.02 1.23 7.15
N GLU A 175 -12.59 0.03 7.46
CA GLU A 175 -12.13 -0.37 8.80
C GLU A 175 -10.60 -0.50 8.80
N LEU A 176 -9.92 0.36 9.58
CA LEU A 176 -8.47 0.27 9.77
C LEU A 176 -8.17 -0.81 10.81
N LEU A 177 -7.40 -1.83 10.41
CA LEU A 177 -7.06 -2.97 11.28
C LEU A 177 -5.75 -2.78 12.06
N ASP A 178 -4.95 -1.81 11.67
CA ASP A 178 -3.71 -1.48 12.37
C ASP A 178 -4.00 -0.83 13.74
N ALA A 179 -3.07 -0.97 14.69
CA ALA A 179 -3.22 -0.42 16.02
C ALA A 179 -3.31 1.12 16.01
N LYS A 180 -4.27 1.68 16.74
CA LYS A 180 -4.60 3.12 16.76
C LYS A 180 -3.44 4.04 17.17
N ASN A 181 -2.50 3.53 17.99
CA ASN A 181 -1.33 4.25 18.48
C ASN A 181 -0.14 4.29 17.49
N VAL A 182 -0.25 3.62 16.34
CA VAL A 182 0.81 3.63 15.33
C VAL A 182 0.84 4.97 14.61
N VAL A 183 2.03 5.57 14.56
CA VAL A 183 2.27 6.83 13.84
C VAL A 183 2.35 6.56 12.35
N VAL A 184 1.57 7.30 11.57
CA VAL A 184 1.56 7.24 10.11
C VAL A 184 2.58 8.22 9.53
N CYS A 185 2.51 9.47 9.96
CA CYS A 185 3.46 10.50 9.55
C CYS A 185 3.73 11.49 10.70
N ARG A 186 4.88 12.15 10.64
CA ARG A 186 5.28 13.16 11.62
C ARG A 186 6.16 14.23 11.01
N VAL A 187 6.18 15.41 11.61
CA VAL A 187 7.15 16.45 11.31
C VAL A 187 8.25 16.44 12.35
N GLN A 188 9.44 16.07 11.94
CA GLN A 188 10.61 15.99 12.81
C GLN A 188 11.29 17.36 12.91
N LEU A 189 11.80 17.68 14.12
CA LEU A 189 12.67 18.84 14.33
C LEU A 189 14.02 18.61 13.67
N THR A 190 14.41 19.48 12.75
CA THR A 190 15.75 19.51 12.19
C THR A 190 16.73 20.27 13.13
N ARG A 191 18.04 20.10 12.91
CA ARG A 191 19.03 20.88 13.69
C ARG A 191 18.87 22.38 13.47
N ALA A 192 18.52 22.80 12.25
CA ALA A 192 18.27 24.19 11.90
C ALA A 192 17.05 24.76 12.64
N ALA A 193 15.95 24.01 12.69
CA ALA A 193 14.73 24.38 13.40
C ALA A 193 14.95 24.48 14.93
N ARG A 194 15.79 23.59 15.50
CA ARG A 194 16.18 23.70 16.95
C ARG A 194 16.96 24.96 17.24
N GLY A 195 17.91 25.35 16.35
CA GLY A 195 18.68 26.58 16.52
C GLY A 195 17.84 27.85 16.38
N ALA A 196 16.83 27.83 15.51
CA ALA A 196 15.90 28.95 15.37
C ALA A 196 14.96 29.08 16.60
N ALA A 197 14.46 27.96 17.13
CA ALA A 197 13.61 27.95 18.32
C ALA A 197 14.38 28.42 19.57
N ALA A 198 15.64 27.99 19.77
CA ALA A 198 16.47 28.44 20.87
C ALA A 198 16.77 29.95 20.82
N LYS A 199 16.94 30.54 19.62
CA LYS A 199 17.13 31.98 19.48
C LYS A 199 15.89 32.79 19.80
N VAL A 200 14.70 32.27 19.57
CA VAL A 200 13.44 32.95 19.90
C VAL A 200 13.21 32.97 21.42
N GLU A 201 13.54 31.88 22.13
CA GLU A 201 13.45 31.80 23.57
C GLU A 201 14.45 32.73 24.28
N GLU A 202 15.67 32.92 23.73
CA GLU A 202 16.66 33.86 24.26
C GLU A 202 16.22 35.33 24.09
N THR A 203 15.48 35.67 23.04
CA THR A 203 15.01 37.04 22.78
C THR A 203 13.74 37.40 23.55
N GLU A 204 12.92 36.45 24.00
CA GLU A 204 11.75 36.69 24.85
C GLU A 204 12.09 36.73 26.35
N GLY A 205 13.26 36.24 26.77
CA GLY A 205 13.74 36.28 28.16
C GLY A 205 14.50 37.54 28.56
N GLU A 206 14.74 38.47 27.65
CA GLU A 206 15.47 39.73 27.87
C GLU A 206 14.58 40.98 27.88
N ASN A 207 13.24 40.85 28.00
CA ASN A 207 12.34 42.00 28.08
C ASN A 207 11.56 42.04 29.39
#